data_f08687c8be2290389e4a0c68dc685df2
#
_entry.id   f08687c8be2290389e4a0c68dc685df2
#
_cell.length_a   1.000
_cell.length_b   1.000
_cell.length_c   1.000
_cell.angle_alpha   90.00
_cell.angle_beta   90.00
_cell.angle_gamma   90.00
#
_symmetry.space_group_name_H-M   'P 1'
#
loop_
_entity.id
_entity.type
_entity.pdbx_description
1 polymer ?
#
loop_
_entity_poly.entity_id
_entity_poly.type
_entity_poly.pdbx_seq_one_letter_code
_entity_poly.pdbx_strand_id
1 'polypeptide(L)'
;TWCLVGSEMCIRDRTHIDTAKEAEAAYKAGIEIISCEPDHHFKDVRKVAPTAFLSVGLKHGLVSSPQEAIKKGFEIMEMGADAIYCSHSINFIEAMAKEGIPITAHVGLVPNLSTWTNFRAVGKTAEEALKVYQNVKDLESAGAACVEVEVVPVELADYITKNTRMITMGMGCGDVCDTQYLFCNDILGTNKGHYPRHAKKYVDILSKEDELQKIRIDGFKMFVDDVKNGQYPEDKHLIKMEEKELDNFLNKIK
;
A
#
# COMPACT_ATOMS: atom_id res chain seq x y z
N THR A 1 -14.75 4.91 -21.79
CA THR A 1 -14.38 6.34 -21.88
C THR A 1 -13.98 6.83 -20.52
N TRP A 2 -12.69 6.84 -20.25
CA TRP A 2 -12.14 7.45 -19.05
C TRP A 2 -12.19 8.97 -19.25
N CYS A 3 -13.27 9.60 -18.83
CA CYS A 3 -13.39 11.05 -18.88
C CYS A 3 -12.69 11.63 -17.63
N LEU A 4 -11.38 11.84 -17.73
CA LEU A 4 -10.59 12.63 -16.76
C LEU A 4 -10.70 14.15 -17.04
N VAL A 5 -11.68 14.57 -17.86
CA VAL A 5 -11.88 15.96 -18.22
C VAL A 5 -13.29 16.38 -17.84
N GLY A 6 -13.45 16.74 -16.60
CA GLY A 6 -14.59 17.50 -16.10
C GLY A 6 -14.08 18.84 -15.57
N SER A 7 -14.75 19.91 -15.84
CA SER A 7 -14.40 21.32 -15.68
C SER A 7 -14.27 21.85 -14.25
N GLU A 8 -13.90 21.03 -13.29
CA GLU A 8 -13.38 21.43 -11.98
C GLU A 8 -12.22 20.49 -11.68
N MET A 9 -11.05 21.05 -11.41
CA MET A 9 -9.87 20.30 -10.97
C MET A 9 -10.14 19.69 -9.60
N CYS A 10 -10.83 18.55 -9.58
CA CYS A 10 -10.99 17.78 -8.35
C CYS A 10 -9.67 17.05 -8.11
N ILE A 11 -8.91 17.52 -7.12
CA ILE A 11 -7.77 16.77 -6.58
C ILE A 11 -8.30 15.43 -6.11
N ARG A 12 -7.74 14.34 -6.63
CA ARG A 12 -8.17 12.98 -6.27
C ARG A 12 -7.34 12.45 -5.12
N ASP A 13 -7.95 11.58 -4.34
CA ASP A 13 -7.28 10.95 -3.20
C ASP A 13 -6.61 9.65 -3.62
N ARG A 14 -5.39 9.45 -3.13
CA ARG A 14 -4.63 8.21 -3.30
C ARG A 14 -4.09 7.72 -1.96
N THR A 15 -4.13 6.41 -1.73
CA THR A 15 -3.47 5.78 -0.59
C THR A 15 -2.76 4.49 -0.98
N HIS A 16 -1.64 4.21 -0.31
CA HIS A 16 -1.02 2.89 -0.31
C HIS A 16 -1.57 2.06 0.83
N ILE A 17 -1.87 0.80 0.56
CA ILE A 17 -2.43 -0.13 1.55
C ILE A 17 -1.57 -1.39 1.65
N ASP A 18 -1.57 -2.00 2.82
CA ASP A 18 -0.83 -3.24 3.09
C ASP A 18 -1.77 -4.47 3.15
N THR A 19 -3.08 -4.25 3.36
CA THR A 19 -4.05 -5.33 3.55
C THR A 19 -5.34 -5.11 2.77
N ALA A 20 -6.04 -6.20 2.45
CA ALA A 20 -7.37 -6.12 1.82
C ALA A 20 -8.42 -5.43 2.72
N LYS A 21 -8.27 -5.46 4.05
CA LYS A 21 -9.15 -4.72 4.97
C LYS A 21 -8.98 -3.21 4.84
N GLU A 22 -7.75 -2.75 4.71
CA GLU A 22 -7.45 -1.33 4.47
C GLU A 22 -7.96 -0.91 3.10
N ALA A 23 -7.79 -1.75 2.08
CA ALA A 23 -8.34 -1.51 0.74
C ALA A 23 -9.86 -1.38 0.77
N GLU A 24 -10.56 -2.27 1.46
CA GLU A 24 -12.01 -2.21 1.65
C GLU A 24 -12.45 -0.93 2.35
N ALA A 25 -11.74 -0.56 3.42
CA ALA A 25 -12.04 0.67 4.16
C ALA A 25 -11.80 1.92 3.32
N ALA A 26 -10.66 2.00 2.61
CA ALA A 26 -10.33 3.09 1.71
C ALA A 26 -11.37 3.23 0.58
N TYR A 27 -11.72 2.14 -0.07
CA TYR A 27 -12.72 2.10 -1.13
C TYR A 27 -14.12 2.54 -0.65
N LYS A 28 -14.57 2.02 0.52
CA LYS A 28 -15.84 2.42 1.12
C LYS A 28 -15.86 3.89 1.58
N ALA A 29 -14.69 4.44 1.92
CA ALA A 29 -14.54 5.86 2.25
C ALA A 29 -14.54 6.77 1.01
N GLY A 30 -14.47 6.21 -0.20
CA GLY A 30 -14.49 6.95 -1.45
C GLY A 30 -13.13 7.24 -2.06
N ILE A 31 -12.04 6.63 -1.56
CA ILE A 31 -10.72 6.76 -2.18
C ILE A 31 -10.74 6.05 -3.55
N GLU A 32 -10.40 6.80 -4.59
CA GLU A 32 -10.50 6.32 -5.97
C GLU A 32 -9.23 5.62 -6.46
N ILE A 33 -8.04 6.01 -5.94
CA ILE A 33 -6.75 5.46 -6.35
C ILE A 33 -6.11 4.72 -5.17
N ILE A 34 -5.87 3.44 -5.36
CA ILE A 34 -5.25 2.57 -4.35
C ILE A 34 -3.95 2.02 -4.92
N SER A 35 -2.88 2.06 -4.14
CA SER A 35 -1.64 1.38 -4.47
C SER A 35 -1.32 0.28 -3.46
N CYS A 36 -0.68 -0.78 -3.94
CA CYS A 36 -0.27 -1.92 -3.13
C CYS A 36 0.89 -2.67 -3.78
N GLU A 37 1.48 -3.61 -3.03
CA GLU A 37 2.47 -4.53 -3.55
C GLU A 37 1.81 -5.71 -4.30
N PRO A 38 2.49 -6.33 -5.26
CA PRO A 38 1.99 -7.48 -6.04
C PRO A 38 2.16 -8.79 -5.27
N ASP A 39 1.71 -8.82 -4.02
CA ASP A 39 1.78 -9.98 -3.16
C ASP A 39 0.53 -10.88 -3.27
N HIS A 40 0.46 -11.91 -2.42
CA HIS A 40 -0.66 -12.85 -2.41
C HIS A 40 -2.00 -12.21 -2.03
N HIS A 41 -2.01 -11.02 -1.41
CA HIS A 41 -3.23 -10.30 -1.04
C HIS A 41 -3.81 -9.47 -2.19
N PHE A 42 -3.04 -9.21 -3.26
CA PHE A 42 -3.48 -8.32 -4.33
C PHE A 42 -4.81 -8.74 -4.98
N LYS A 43 -5.04 -10.05 -5.20
CA LYS A 43 -6.32 -10.56 -5.74
C LYS A 43 -7.50 -10.25 -4.83
N ASP A 44 -7.28 -10.21 -3.52
CA ASP A 44 -8.32 -9.87 -2.55
C ASP A 44 -8.56 -8.36 -2.52
N VAL A 45 -7.53 -7.54 -2.74
CA VAL A 45 -7.67 -6.08 -2.92
C VAL A 45 -8.61 -5.76 -4.08
N ARG A 46 -8.41 -6.37 -5.26
CA ARG A 46 -9.31 -6.15 -6.41
C ARG A 46 -10.75 -6.58 -6.12
N LYS A 47 -10.98 -7.66 -5.36
CA LYS A 47 -12.33 -8.11 -4.98
C LYS A 47 -13.06 -7.10 -4.12
N VAL A 48 -12.38 -6.48 -3.14
CA VAL A 48 -12.99 -5.54 -2.20
C VAL A 48 -13.05 -4.10 -2.72
N ALA A 49 -12.25 -3.77 -3.73
CA ALA A 49 -12.20 -2.47 -4.39
C ALA A 49 -12.37 -2.63 -5.92
N PRO A 50 -13.55 -3.09 -6.40
CA PRO A 50 -13.72 -3.57 -7.78
C PRO A 50 -13.56 -2.48 -8.84
N THR A 51 -13.85 -1.23 -8.53
CA THR A 51 -13.78 -0.09 -9.46
C THR A 51 -12.70 0.93 -9.13
N ALA A 52 -11.93 0.72 -8.05
CA ALA A 52 -10.80 1.58 -7.74
C ALA A 52 -9.71 1.45 -8.82
N PHE A 53 -9.02 2.54 -9.11
CA PHE A 53 -7.81 2.50 -9.93
C PHE A 53 -6.66 1.91 -9.10
N LEU A 54 -6.19 0.73 -9.49
CA LEU A 54 -5.13 0.01 -8.76
C LEU A 54 -3.76 0.21 -9.44
N SER A 55 -2.89 0.95 -8.77
CA SER A 55 -1.47 1.11 -9.15
C SER A 55 -0.62 0.13 -8.32
N VAL A 56 -0.10 -0.91 -8.96
CA VAL A 56 0.58 -2.01 -8.28
C VAL A 56 2.08 -1.93 -8.46
N GLY A 57 2.83 -2.08 -7.38
CA GLY A 57 4.28 -1.92 -7.36
C GLY A 57 5.01 -3.00 -8.17
N LEU A 58 5.97 -2.62 -9.00
CA LEU A 58 7.02 -3.50 -9.47
C LEU A 58 8.20 -3.36 -8.51
N LYS A 59 8.23 -4.23 -7.50
CA LYS A 59 9.22 -4.14 -6.41
C LYS A 59 10.64 -4.06 -6.96
N HIS A 60 11.41 -3.11 -6.47
CA HIS A 60 12.82 -2.94 -6.87
C HIS A 60 13.62 -4.21 -6.56
N GLY A 61 14.37 -4.68 -7.56
CA GLY A 61 15.13 -5.93 -7.47
C GLY A 61 14.32 -7.21 -7.75
N LEU A 62 13.01 -7.11 -8.02
CA LEU A 62 12.20 -8.26 -8.42
C LEU A 62 12.52 -8.70 -9.86
N VAL A 63 12.93 -7.76 -10.69
CA VAL A 63 13.28 -7.97 -12.10
C VAL A 63 14.65 -7.39 -12.39
N SER A 64 15.42 -8.03 -13.25
CA SER A 64 16.80 -7.69 -13.60
C SER A 64 16.96 -7.19 -15.03
N SER A 65 15.91 -7.26 -15.83
CA SER A 65 15.91 -6.84 -17.23
C SER A 65 14.57 -6.24 -17.67
N PRO A 66 14.54 -5.39 -18.71
CA PRO A 66 13.30 -4.89 -19.28
C PRO A 66 12.33 -6.00 -19.72
N GLN A 67 12.84 -7.11 -20.26
CA GLN A 67 12.03 -8.25 -20.69
C GLN A 67 11.32 -8.94 -19.52
N GLU A 68 12.04 -9.11 -18.40
CA GLU A 68 11.42 -9.62 -17.18
C GLU A 68 10.38 -8.65 -16.63
N ALA A 69 10.63 -7.33 -16.71
CA ALA A 69 9.67 -6.30 -16.30
C ALA A 69 8.39 -6.33 -17.15
N ILE A 70 8.51 -6.48 -18.47
CA ILE A 70 7.34 -6.66 -19.37
C ILE A 70 6.53 -7.88 -18.95
N LYS A 71 7.19 -9.04 -18.82
CA LYS A 71 6.54 -10.28 -18.40
C LYS A 71 5.80 -10.11 -17.07
N LYS A 72 6.50 -9.58 -16.07
CA LYS A 72 5.94 -9.36 -14.73
C LYS A 72 4.81 -8.33 -14.73
N GLY A 73 4.96 -7.27 -15.53
CA GLY A 73 3.92 -6.26 -15.72
C GLY A 73 2.63 -6.88 -16.26
N PHE A 74 2.69 -7.71 -17.30
CA PHE A 74 1.52 -8.41 -17.81
C PHE A 74 0.90 -9.35 -16.78
N GLU A 75 1.70 -10.12 -16.03
CA GLU A 75 1.20 -10.97 -14.95
C GLU A 75 0.39 -10.18 -13.90
N ILE A 76 0.89 -9.00 -13.52
CA ILE A 76 0.22 -8.12 -12.55
C ILE A 76 -1.05 -7.50 -13.16
N MET A 77 -1.01 -7.09 -14.43
CA MET A 77 -2.18 -6.57 -15.14
C MET A 77 -3.28 -7.63 -15.28
N GLU A 78 -2.94 -8.88 -15.61
CA GLU A 78 -3.89 -10.00 -15.66
C GLU A 78 -4.53 -10.31 -14.30
N MET A 79 -3.84 -10.03 -13.20
CA MET A 79 -4.41 -10.14 -11.85
C MET A 79 -5.39 -9.01 -11.51
N GLY A 80 -5.49 -7.97 -12.36
CA GLY A 80 -6.46 -6.88 -12.23
C GLY A 80 -5.86 -5.52 -11.85
N ALA A 81 -4.56 -5.28 -12.01
CA ALA A 81 -3.98 -3.95 -11.91
C ALA A 81 -4.40 -3.06 -13.08
N ASP A 82 -4.50 -1.75 -12.84
CA ASP A 82 -4.76 -0.74 -13.88
C ASP A 82 -3.49 -0.04 -14.32
N ALA A 83 -2.46 -0.01 -13.48
CA ALA A 83 -1.13 0.51 -13.79
C ALA A 83 -0.05 -0.17 -12.95
N ILE A 84 1.17 -0.10 -13.45
CA ILE A 84 2.37 -0.62 -12.76
C ILE A 84 3.18 0.57 -12.21
N TYR A 85 3.35 0.62 -10.89
CA TYR A 85 4.33 1.53 -10.30
C TYR A 85 5.74 0.98 -10.55
N CYS A 86 6.61 1.81 -11.12
CA CYS A 86 7.97 1.42 -11.48
C CYS A 86 8.96 2.56 -11.22
N SER A 87 9.89 2.34 -10.29
CA SER A 87 11.00 3.26 -9.98
C SER A 87 12.36 2.76 -10.49
N HIS A 88 12.37 1.83 -11.45
CA HIS A 88 13.57 1.39 -12.14
C HIS A 88 14.06 2.44 -13.15
N SER A 89 15.19 2.15 -13.82
CA SER A 89 15.71 3.04 -14.84
C SER A 89 14.74 3.24 -16.01
N ILE A 90 14.93 4.33 -16.74
CA ILE A 90 14.07 4.73 -17.87
C ILE A 90 13.90 3.62 -18.92
N ASN A 91 14.91 2.77 -19.12
CA ASN A 91 14.86 1.67 -20.08
C ASN A 91 13.77 0.64 -19.73
N PHE A 92 13.51 0.40 -18.43
CA PHE A 92 12.44 -0.49 -17.98
C PHE A 92 11.07 0.13 -18.25
N ILE A 93 10.93 1.41 -17.96
CA ILE A 93 9.69 2.17 -18.16
C ILE A 93 9.35 2.23 -19.65
N GLU A 94 10.31 2.62 -20.49
CA GLU A 94 10.14 2.70 -21.94
C GLU A 94 9.76 1.34 -22.56
N ALA A 95 10.42 0.27 -22.11
CA ALA A 95 10.16 -1.08 -22.62
C ALA A 95 8.72 -1.53 -22.29
N MET A 96 8.28 -1.36 -21.05
CA MET A 96 6.91 -1.70 -20.66
C MET A 96 5.86 -0.81 -21.32
N ALA A 97 6.11 0.51 -21.41
CA ALA A 97 5.20 1.46 -22.05
C ALA A 97 5.00 1.17 -23.54
N LYS A 98 6.05 0.74 -24.27
CA LYS A 98 5.96 0.31 -25.68
C LYS A 98 5.05 -0.90 -25.89
N GLU A 99 4.92 -1.77 -24.89
CA GLU A 99 4.00 -2.91 -24.91
C GLU A 99 2.59 -2.54 -24.42
N GLY A 100 2.32 -1.26 -24.17
CA GLY A 100 1.01 -0.77 -23.74
C GLY A 100 0.70 -0.96 -22.26
N ILE A 101 1.70 -1.25 -21.42
CA ILE A 101 1.53 -1.33 -19.98
C ILE A 101 1.52 0.09 -19.40
N PRO A 102 0.45 0.55 -18.73
CA PRO A 102 0.41 1.87 -18.11
C PRO A 102 1.39 1.94 -16.92
N ILE A 103 2.25 2.96 -16.91
CA ILE A 103 3.30 3.10 -15.89
C ILE A 103 3.07 4.34 -15.04
N THR A 104 3.13 4.15 -13.72
CA THR A 104 3.33 5.21 -12.73
C THR A 104 4.82 5.27 -12.40
N ALA A 105 5.48 6.32 -12.84
CA ALA A 105 6.90 6.59 -12.56
C ALA A 105 7.09 7.36 -11.26
N HIS A 106 8.33 7.74 -10.89
CA HIS A 106 8.61 8.41 -9.63
C HIS A 106 9.74 9.44 -9.78
N VAL A 107 9.55 10.64 -9.20
CA VAL A 107 10.55 11.69 -9.10
C VAL A 107 10.58 12.33 -7.71
N GLY A 108 11.64 13.05 -7.41
CA GLY A 108 11.85 13.67 -6.09
C GLY A 108 12.58 12.75 -5.14
N LEU A 109 12.01 12.46 -3.98
CA LEU A 109 12.58 11.51 -3.01
C LEU A 109 12.21 10.07 -3.43
N VAL A 110 12.99 9.50 -4.32
CA VAL A 110 12.78 8.10 -4.77
C VAL A 110 13.37 7.15 -3.71
N PRO A 111 12.57 6.25 -3.11
CA PRO A 111 13.02 5.39 -1.99
C PRO A 111 14.29 4.58 -2.30
N ASN A 112 14.38 4.03 -3.51
CA ASN A 112 15.54 3.23 -3.94
C ASN A 112 16.84 4.05 -4.09
N LEU A 113 16.71 5.37 -4.19
CA LEU A 113 17.83 6.31 -4.31
C LEU A 113 18.03 7.13 -3.01
N SER A 114 17.27 6.82 -1.96
CA SER A 114 17.23 7.59 -0.71
C SER A 114 18.58 7.65 0.01
N THR A 115 19.43 6.62 -0.14
CA THR A 115 20.80 6.64 0.37
C THR A 115 21.65 7.79 -0.21
N TRP A 116 21.32 8.25 -1.41
CA TRP A 116 22.03 9.36 -2.07
C TRP A 116 21.48 10.72 -1.65
N THR A 117 20.24 10.78 -1.17
CA THR A 117 19.54 12.00 -0.76
C THR A 117 19.44 12.17 0.74
N ASN A 118 19.85 11.18 1.56
CA ASN A 118 19.68 11.12 3.01
C ASN A 118 18.22 11.36 3.47
N PHE A 119 17.23 10.85 2.71
CA PHE A 119 15.80 11.03 3.00
C PHE A 119 15.37 12.49 3.18
N ARG A 120 16.01 13.42 2.49
CA ARG A 120 15.66 14.84 2.50
C ARG A 120 14.80 15.24 1.30
N ALA A 121 14.14 16.38 1.41
CA ALA A 121 13.47 17.01 0.28
C ALA A 121 14.48 17.29 -0.85
N VAL A 122 14.07 17.02 -2.08
CA VAL A 122 14.86 17.15 -3.32
C VAL A 122 14.33 18.33 -4.14
N GLY A 123 15.19 19.03 -4.85
CA GLY A 123 14.78 20.14 -5.72
C GLY A 123 14.75 21.51 -5.03
N LYS A 124 15.43 21.67 -3.89
CA LYS A 124 15.48 22.96 -3.18
C LYS A 124 16.43 23.99 -3.79
N THR A 125 17.34 23.57 -4.63
CA THR A 125 18.21 24.47 -5.40
C THR A 125 17.80 24.46 -6.86
N ALA A 126 18.13 25.53 -7.60
CA ALA A 126 17.82 25.61 -9.03
C ALA A 126 18.40 24.42 -9.82
N GLU A 127 19.61 23.98 -9.46
CA GLU A 127 20.26 22.83 -10.09
C GLU A 127 19.52 21.53 -9.81
N GLU A 128 19.13 21.27 -8.56
CA GLU A 128 18.34 20.09 -8.19
C GLU A 128 16.94 20.11 -8.84
N ALA A 129 16.28 21.28 -8.84
CA ALA A 129 14.97 21.46 -9.45
C ALA A 129 15.01 21.16 -10.95
N LEU A 130 16.05 21.66 -11.66
CA LEU A 130 16.24 21.36 -13.06
C LEU A 130 16.43 19.86 -13.32
N LYS A 131 17.20 19.16 -12.49
CA LYS A 131 17.37 17.69 -12.60
C LYS A 131 16.05 16.94 -12.39
N VAL A 132 15.27 17.33 -11.38
CA VAL A 132 13.93 16.70 -11.14
C VAL A 132 13.03 16.95 -12.34
N TYR A 133 12.97 18.18 -12.85
CA TYR A 133 12.15 18.50 -14.01
C TYR A 133 12.61 17.77 -15.28
N GLN A 134 13.92 17.67 -15.52
CA GLN A 134 14.44 16.90 -16.66
C GLN A 134 14.05 15.42 -16.55
N ASN A 135 14.14 14.82 -15.36
CA ASN A 135 13.69 13.46 -15.13
C ASN A 135 12.19 13.29 -15.46
N VAL A 136 11.35 14.27 -15.11
CA VAL A 136 9.93 14.24 -15.48
C VAL A 136 9.79 14.20 -17.02
N LYS A 137 10.53 15.02 -17.74
CA LYS A 137 10.46 15.06 -19.21
C LYS A 137 10.99 13.79 -19.86
N ASP A 138 12.02 13.19 -19.28
CA ASP A 138 12.57 11.92 -19.75
C ASP A 138 11.59 10.77 -19.53
N LEU A 139 10.91 10.72 -18.37
CA LEU A 139 9.86 9.74 -18.05
C LEU A 139 8.62 9.90 -18.94
N GLU A 140 8.19 11.15 -19.18
CA GLU A 140 7.11 11.46 -20.12
C GLU A 140 7.47 10.98 -21.53
N SER A 141 8.69 11.21 -21.98
CA SER A 141 9.18 10.77 -23.28
C SER A 141 9.30 9.25 -23.40
N ALA A 142 9.60 8.56 -22.29
CA ALA A 142 9.62 7.11 -22.21
C ALA A 142 8.20 6.48 -22.21
N GLY A 143 7.14 7.28 -22.14
CA GLY A 143 5.76 6.82 -22.22
C GLY A 143 5.09 6.53 -20.87
N ALA A 144 5.65 7.02 -19.75
CA ALA A 144 4.96 6.94 -18.46
C ALA A 144 3.62 7.70 -18.52
N ALA A 145 2.56 7.10 -17.95
CA ALA A 145 1.22 7.69 -17.89
C ALA A 145 1.04 8.59 -16.67
N CYS A 146 1.66 8.24 -15.56
CA CYS A 146 1.58 8.94 -14.30
C CYS A 146 2.98 9.13 -13.70
N VAL A 147 3.13 10.09 -12.80
CA VAL A 147 4.37 10.31 -12.04
C VAL A 147 4.07 10.66 -10.59
N GLU A 148 4.65 9.93 -9.67
CA GLU A 148 4.70 10.30 -8.25
C GLU A 148 5.72 11.43 -8.07
N VAL A 149 5.29 12.51 -7.41
CA VAL A 149 6.11 13.68 -7.10
C VAL A 149 6.26 13.74 -5.59
N GLU A 150 7.38 13.20 -5.09
CA GLU A 150 7.56 13.02 -3.65
C GLU A 150 8.56 14.02 -3.07
N VAL A 151 8.09 14.75 -2.04
CA VAL A 151 8.91 15.61 -1.16
C VAL A 151 9.79 16.58 -1.94
N VAL A 152 9.19 17.31 -2.88
CA VAL A 152 9.80 18.43 -3.62
C VAL A 152 9.15 19.75 -3.17
N PRO A 153 9.80 20.92 -3.39
CA PRO A 153 9.14 22.21 -3.15
C PRO A 153 7.82 22.36 -3.91
N VAL A 154 6.85 23.01 -3.28
CA VAL A 154 5.50 23.19 -3.86
C VAL A 154 5.57 23.96 -5.20
N GLU A 155 6.47 24.92 -5.33
CA GLU A 155 6.65 25.69 -6.56
C GLU A 155 7.16 24.82 -7.72
N LEU A 156 8.02 23.85 -7.42
CA LEU A 156 8.52 22.89 -8.41
C LEU A 156 7.42 21.91 -8.82
N ALA A 157 6.64 21.40 -7.84
CA ALA A 157 5.51 20.51 -8.11
C ALA A 157 4.44 21.20 -8.97
N ASP A 158 4.08 22.45 -8.66
CA ASP A 158 3.16 23.26 -9.45
C ASP A 158 3.64 23.44 -10.89
N TYR A 159 4.93 23.76 -11.05
CA TYR A 159 5.52 23.89 -12.39
C TYR A 159 5.53 22.57 -13.16
N ILE A 160 5.85 21.46 -12.51
CA ILE A 160 5.80 20.12 -13.10
C ILE A 160 4.39 19.80 -13.57
N THR A 161 3.38 19.93 -12.69
CA THR A 161 1.97 19.62 -13.00
C THR A 161 1.46 20.41 -14.20
N LYS A 162 1.79 21.69 -14.29
CA LYS A 162 1.38 22.56 -15.41
C LYS A 162 2.12 22.26 -16.73
N ASN A 163 3.25 21.58 -16.69
CA ASN A 163 4.14 21.41 -17.85
C ASN A 163 4.41 19.94 -18.20
N THR A 164 3.62 19.00 -17.71
CA THR A 164 3.63 17.59 -18.13
C THR A 164 2.26 17.14 -18.59
N ARG A 165 2.21 16.08 -19.41
CA ARG A 165 0.98 15.40 -19.81
C ARG A 165 0.67 14.20 -18.93
N MET A 166 1.62 13.80 -18.08
CA MET A 166 1.41 12.73 -17.11
C MET A 166 0.49 13.22 -15.99
N ILE A 167 -0.29 12.31 -15.41
CA ILE A 167 -1.03 12.56 -14.18
C ILE A 167 -0.01 12.65 -13.03
N THR A 168 0.00 13.79 -12.33
CA THR A 168 0.91 14.01 -11.20
C THR A 168 0.28 13.57 -9.88
N MET A 169 1.03 12.78 -9.10
CA MET A 169 0.59 12.22 -7.83
C MET A 169 1.48 12.75 -6.70
N GLY A 170 0.96 13.76 -5.97
CA GLY A 170 1.75 14.52 -5.01
C GLY A 170 1.80 13.89 -3.63
N MET A 171 3.00 13.75 -3.08
CA MET A 171 3.23 13.37 -1.68
C MET A 171 4.23 14.33 -1.03
N GLY A 172 3.77 15.14 -0.08
CA GLY A 172 4.63 16.09 0.61
C GLY A 172 5.13 17.26 -0.24
N CYS A 173 4.39 17.65 -1.28
CA CYS A 173 4.71 18.73 -2.19
C CYS A 173 3.58 19.77 -2.36
N GLY A 174 2.68 19.89 -1.39
CA GLY A 174 1.52 20.79 -1.43
C GLY A 174 0.31 20.15 -2.11
N ASP A 175 -0.66 20.98 -2.49
CA ASP A 175 -1.96 20.60 -3.08
C ASP A 175 -2.05 20.92 -4.59
N VAL A 176 -0.92 21.03 -5.26
CA VAL A 176 -0.81 21.51 -6.65
C VAL A 176 -0.74 20.39 -7.70
N CYS A 177 -0.66 19.13 -7.26
CA CYS A 177 -0.71 17.95 -8.13
C CYS A 177 -2.14 17.48 -8.40
N ASP A 178 -2.34 16.66 -9.44
CA ASP A 178 -3.64 16.11 -9.80
C ASP A 178 -4.21 15.17 -8.73
N THR A 179 -3.35 14.56 -7.90
CA THR A 179 -3.78 13.73 -6.76
C THR A 179 -3.00 14.06 -5.50
N GLN A 180 -3.63 13.80 -4.33
CA GLN A 180 -3.00 13.84 -3.02
C GLN A 180 -2.78 12.41 -2.52
N TYR A 181 -1.55 12.12 -2.14
CA TYR A 181 -1.11 10.78 -1.76
C TYR A 181 -0.57 10.74 -0.33
N LEU A 182 -1.12 9.84 0.48
CA LEU A 182 -0.55 9.43 1.78
C LEU A 182 -0.63 7.91 1.94
N PHE A 183 0.30 7.35 2.71
CA PHE A 183 0.22 5.96 3.12
C PHE A 183 -0.91 5.74 4.13
N CYS A 184 -1.62 4.61 4.05
CA CYS A 184 -2.67 4.27 5.01
C CYS A 184 -2.16 4.24 6.45
N ASN A 185 -0.91 3.82 6.67
CA ASN A 185 -0.28 3.78 7.98
C ASN A 185 -0.16 5.16 8.63
N ASP A 186 0.07 6.20 7.83
CA ASP A 186 0.09 7.57 8.31
C ASP A 186 -1.33 8.09 8.59
N ILE A 187 -2.28 7.78 7.71
CA ILE A 187 -3.70 8.16 7.83
C ILE A 187 -4.33 7.51 9.07
N LEU A 188 -4.14 6.20 9.20
CA LEU A 188 -4.79 5.37 10.22
C LEU A 188 -4.04 5.33 11.57
N GLY A 189 -2.83 5.88 11.61
CA GLY A 189 -2.04 5.92 12.85
C GLY A 189 -1.49 4.55 13.26
N THR A 190 -1.20 3.66 12.30
CA THR A 190 -0.59 2.34 12.55
C THR A 190 0.93 2.36 12.44
N ASN A 191 1.52 3.47 12.02
CA ASN A 191 2.97 3.62 11.92
C ASN A 191 3.61 3.60 13.32
N LYS A 192 4.53 2.64 13.54
CA LYS A 192 5.28 2.47 14.81
C LYS A 192 6.55 3.33 14.89
N GLY A 193 6.92 3.98 13.80
CA GLY A 193 8.16 4.73 13.67
C GLY A 193 7.97 6.23 13.63
N HIS A 194 8.91 6.87 12.97
CA HIS A 194 8.88 8.31 12.73
C HIS A 194 7.77 8.65 11.72
N TYR A 195 6.92 9.62 12.05
CA TYR A 195 5.97 10.20 11.12
C TYR A 195 6.68 11.24 10.24
N PRO A 196 6.64 11.09 8.91
CA PRO A 196 7.17 12.11 8.00
C PRO A 196 6.48 13.46 8.22
N ARG A 197 7.18 14.56 7.97
CA ARG A 197 6.62 15.91 8.16
C ARG A 197 5.33 16.16 7.37
N HIS A 198 5.17 15.51 6.23
CA HIS A 198 3.98 15.64 5.38
C HIS A 198 2.84 14.70 5.79
N ALA A 199 3.10 13.72 6.66
CA ALA A 199 2.08 12.80 7.12
C ALA A 199 1.08 13.50 8.06
N LYS A 200 -0.18 13.06 7.97
CA LYS A 200 -1.24 13.49 8.87
C LYS A 200 -2.00 12.29 9.39
N LYS A 201 -1.98 12.12 10.71
CA LYS A 201 -2.74 11.09 11.42
C LYS A 201 -4.16 11.58 11.67
N TYR A 202 -5.16 10.84 11.21
CA TYR A 202 -6.58 11.14 11.41
C TYR A 202 -7.20 10.30 12.52
N VAL A 203 -6.70 9.07 12.73
CA VAL A 203 -7.14 8.16 13.79
C VAL A 203 -5.92 7.46 14.40
N ASP A 204 -6.10 6.83 15.56
CA ASP A 204 -5.04 6.10 16.29
C ASP A 204 -5.43 4.62 16.43
N ILE A 205 -5.30 3.87 15.36
CA ILE A 205 -5.60 2.44 15.35
C ILE A 205 -4.58 1.67 16.16
N LEU A 206 -3.30 2.07 16.15
CA LEU A 206 -2.24 1.36 16.87
C LEU A 206 -2.55 1.21 18.36
N SER A 207 -3.03 2.27 19.02
CA SER A 207 -3.40 2.17 20.45
C SER A 207 -4.56 1.22 20.69
N LYS A 208 -5.51 1.10 19.75
CA LYS A 208 -6.62 0.16 19.85
C LYS A 208 -6.20 -1.29 19.62
N GLU A 209 -5.26 -1.52 18.72
CA GLU A 209 -4.65 -2.84 18.53
C GLU A 209 -3.86 -3.29 19.77
N ASP A 210 -3.13 -2.36 20.41
CA ASP A 210 -2.43 -2.62 21.67
C ASP A 210 -3.38 -2.95 22.82
N GLU A 211 -4.50 -2.23 22.94
CA GLU A 211 -5.58 -2.55 23.90
C GLU A 211 -6.15 -3.96 23.64
N LEU A 212 -6.47 -4.26 22.40
CA LEU A 212 -6.99 -5.56 22.01
C LEU A 212 -6.00 -6.69 22.29
N GLN A 213 -4.70 -6.44 22.07
CA GLN A 213 -3.67 -7.42 22.38
C GLN A 213 -3.55 -7.68 23.89
N LYS A 214 -3.70 -6.67 24.75
CA LYS A 214 -3.77 -6.85 26.20
C LYS A 214 -4.97 -7.72 26.60
N ILE A 215 -6.15 -7.45 26.04
CA ILE A 215 -7.35 -8.26 26.30
C ILE A 215 -7.12 -9.73 25.92
N ARG A 216 -6.49 -9.99 24.78
CA ARG A 216 -6.13 -11.37 24.35
C ARG A 216 -5.21 -12.05 25.36
N ILE A 217 -4.16 -11.34 25.79
CA ILE A 217 -3.20 -11.85 26.79
C ILE A 217 -3.89 -12.16 28.11
N ASP A 218 -4.75 -11.27 28.57
CA ASP A 218 -5.47 -11.45 29.84
C ASP A 218 -6.46 -12.61 29.76
N GLY A 219 -7.17 -12.78 28.64
CA GLY A 219 -8.03 -13.96 28.41
C GLY A 219 -7.25 -15.27 28.47
N PHE A 220 -6.06 -15.35 27.85
CA PHE A 220 -5.22 -16.54 27.96
C PHE A 220 -4.69 -16.77 29.39
N LYS A 221 -4.34 -15.71 30.14
CA LYS A 221 -3.94 -15.84 31.54
C LYS A 221 -5.07 -16.41 32.40
N MET A 222 -6.30 -15.90 32.25
CA MET A 222 -7.46 -16.42 32.95
C MET A 222 -7.64 -17.93 32.71
N PHE A 223 -7.57 -18.39 31.47
CA PHE A 223 -7.62 -19.79 31.12
C PHE A 223 -6.51 -20.62 31.81
N VAL A 224 -5.28 -20.11 31.78
CA VAL A 224 -4.12 -20.76 32.44
C VAL A 224 -4.33 -20.87 33.94
N ASP A 225 -4.87 -19.84 34.56
CA ASP A 225 -5.13 -19.82 36.01
C ASP A 225 -6.28 -20.79 36.39
N ASP A 226 -7.36 -20.82 35.61
CA ASP A 226 -8.45 -21.77 35.82
C ASP A 226 -7.98 -23.23 35.73
N VAL A 227 -7.12 -23.54 34.74
CA VAL A 227 -6.54 -24.89 34.63
C VAL A 227 -5.64 -25.22 35.82
N LYS A 228 -4.77 -24.31 36.26
CA LYS A 228 -3.88 -24.51 37.40
C LYS A 228 -4.63 -24.68 38.72
N ASN A 229 -5.73 -23.95 38.88
CA ASN A 229 -6.55 -23.96 40.10
C ASN A 229 -7.64 -25.02 40.07
N GLY A 230 -7.74 -25.84 39.00
CA GLY A 230 -8.76 -26.86 38.85
C GLY A 230 -10.18 -26.30 38.63
N GLN A 231 -10.29 -25.06 38.18
CA GLN A 231 -11.57 -24.41 37.88
C GLN A 231 -12.04 -24.74 36.44
N TYR A 232 -11.12 -25.17 35.59
CA TYR A 232 -11.41 -25.68 34.24
C TYR A 232 -10.77 -27.08 34.08
N PRO A 233 -11.50 -28.10 33.56
CA PRO A 233 -12.90 -28.05 33.11
C PRO A 233 -13.92 -28.12 34.27
N GLU A 234 -15.04 -27.42 34.16
CA GLU A 234 -16.21 -27.58 35.01
C GLU A 234 -16.99 -28.83 34.59
N ASP A 235 -17.90 -29.33 35.48
CA ASP A 235 -18.73 -30.52 35.19
C ASP A 235 -19.50 -30.45 33.85
N LYS A 236 -19.99 -29.27 33.49
CA LYS A 236 -20.71 -29.04 32.22
C LYS A 236 -19.82 -29.24 30.95
N HIS A 237 -18.50 -29.23 31.11
CA HIS A 237 -17.56 -29.45 30.03
C HIS A 237 -17.12 -30.90 29.88
N LEU A 238 -17.56 -31.79 30.83
CA LEU A 238 -17.14 -33.17 30.85
C LEU A 238 -18.12 -34.06 30.05
N ILE A 239 -17.54 -34.93 29.25
CA ILE A 239 -18.30 -36.03 28.64
C ILE A 239 -18.12 -37.24 29.53
N LYS A 240 -19.23 -37.70 30.12
CA LYS A 240 -19.25 -38.86 31.03
C LYS A 240 -19.78 -40.09 30.28
N MET A 241 -19.17 -41.23 30.54
CA MET A 241 -19.68 -42.52 30.08
C MET A 241 -20.78 -42.96 31.02
N GLU A 242 -21.80 -43.67 30.52
CA GLU A 242 -22.79 -44.33 31.36
C GLU A 242 -22.11 -45.41 32.21
N GLU A 243 -22.49 -45.55 33.48
CA GLU A 243 -21.86 -46.48 34.43
C GLU A 243 -21.78 -47.91 33.87
N LYS A 244 -22.86 -48.40 33.25
CA LYS A 244 -22.91 -49.72 32.63
C LYS A 244 -21.88 -49.89 31.51
N GLU A 245 -21.67 -48.88 30.70
CA GLU A 245 -20.71 -48.93 29.62
C GLU A 245 -19.27 -48.81 30.14
N LEU A 246 -19.06 -48.07 31.19
CA LEU A 246 -17.77 -48.01 31.90
C LEU A 246 -17.40 -49.38 32.46
N ASP A 247 -18.34 -50.08 33.17
CA ASP A 247 -18.14 -51.41 33.70
C ASP A 247 -17.85 -52.44 32.59
N ASN A 248 -18.61 -52.39 31.50
CA ASN A 248 -18.37 -53.22 30.31
C ASN A 248 -16.99 -53.03 29.73
N PHE A 249 -16.54 -51.81 29.66
CA PHE A 249 -15.19 -51.47 29.18
C PHE A 249 -14.11 -52.02 30.13
N LEU A 250 -14.23 -51.73 31.43
CA LEU A 250 -13.26 -52.17 32.42
C LEU A 250 -13.14 -53.71 32.51
N ASN A 251 -14.26 -54.43 32.29
CA ASN A 251 -14.27 -55.92 32.27
C ASN A 251 -13.60 -56.51 31.03
N LYS A 252 -13.49 -55.74 29.92
CA LYS A 252 -12.83 -56.17 28.68
C LYS A 252 -11.32 -55.97 28.68
N ILE A 253 -10.79 -55.13 29.57
CA ILE A 253 -9.36 -54.82 29.66
C ILE A 253 -8.64 -55.51 30.82
N LYS A 254 -9.39 -56.24 31.67
CA LYS A 254 -8.87 -57.18 32.68
C LYS A 254 -8.59 -58.51 32.01
#